data_83ba54f200067e35299f183af0f23e4c
#
_entry.id   83ba54f200067e35299f183af0f23e4c
#
_cell.length_a   1.000
_cell.length_b   1.000
_cell.length_c   1.000
_cell.angle_alpha   90.00
_cell.angle_beta   90.00
_cell.angle_gamma   90.00
#
_symmetry.space_group_name_H-M   'P 1'
#
loop_
_entity.id
_entity.type
_entity.pdbx_description
1 polymer ?
#
loop_
_entity_poly.entity_id
_entity_poly.type
_entity_poly.pdbx_seq_one_letter_code
_entity_poly.pdbx_strand_id
1 'polypeptide(L)'
;MTTPLDRTNPNPGYWPSEWPVECGGNRRQKARAGRLDAASGTAEVVTRRNDRWNVMVVERDPDEWFLGGTMPAFAGPSPYGWVERIHPETLEPISSSGKLPCGDHVWCGAILAHSNGSIHSVNGSYLHRLDPDCSVIAERELPVDHSHNGLLALSDGT
;
A
#
# COMPACT_ATOMS: atom_id res chain seq x y z
N MET A 1 10.09 -9.02 -19.16
CA MET A 1 10.40 -10.37 -18.67
C MET A 1 9.58 -10.58 -17.42
N THR A 2 8.71 -11.57 -17.37
CA THR A 2 7.96 -11.92 -16.16
C THR A 2 8.86 -12.76 -15.27
N THR A 3 9.14 -12.30 -14.06
CA THR A 3 9.84 -13.09 -13.06
C THR A 3 9.00 -14.35 -12.77
N PRO A 4 9.58 -15.55 -12.77
CA PRO A 4 8.83 -16.75 -12.40
C PRO A 4 8.27 -16.60 -10.99
N LEU A 5 6.99 -16.94 -10.81
CA LEU A 5 6.35 -16.96 -9.51
C LEU A 5 7.08 -17.93 -8.58
N ASP A 6 7.50 -17.44 -7.43
CA ASP A 6 8.05 -18.28 -6.37
C ASP A 6 6.90 -19.11 -5.74
N ARG A 7 6.86 -20.40 -6.08
CA ARG A 7 5.83 -21.33 -5.59
C ARG A 7 5.97 -21.65 -4.10
N THR A 8 7.07 -21.26 -3.46
CA THR A 8 7.25 -21.39 -2.00
C THR A 8 6.59 -20.24 -1.25
N ASN A 9 6.27 -19.13 -1.93
CA ASN A 9 5.55 -18.02 -1.36
C ASN A 9 4.08 -18.43 -1.10
N PRO A 10 3.59 -18.35 0.15
CA PRO A 10 2.20 -18.66 0.49
C PRO A 10 1.18 -17.71 -0.16
N ASN A 11 1.66 -16.58 -0.67
CA ASN A 11 0.87 -15.56 -1.36
C ASN A 11 1.51 -15.21 -2.72
N PRO A 12 1.50 -16.12 -3.72
CA PRO A 12 2.32 -15.99 -4.93
C PRO A 12 2.01 -14.78 -5.82
N GLY A 13 0.84 -14.17 -5.71
CA GLY A 13 0.50 -12.92 -6.40
C GLY A 13 1.10 -11.66 -5.75
N TYR A 14 1.60 -11.77 -4.54
CA TYR A 14 2.16 -10.67 -3.77
C TYR A 14 3.68 -10.78 -3.66
N TRP A 15 4.33 -9.66 -3.34
CA TRP A 15 5.74 -9.66 -2.96
C TRP A 15 5.97 -10.57 -1.73
N PRO A 16 7.07 -11.32 -1.67
CA PRO A 16 7.31 -12.29 -0.60
C PRO A 16 7.77 -11.62 0.71
N SER A 17 6.99 -10.67 1.21
CA SER A 17 7.17 -10.02 2.51
C SER A 17 6.13 -10.48 3.51
N GLU A 18 6.27 -10.07 4.76
CA GLU A 18 5.33 -10.41 5.82
C GLU A 18 4.04 -9.60 5.78
N TRP A 19 4.04 -8.42 5.12
CA TRP A 19 2.89 -7.52 5.05
C TRP A 19 2.69 -6.88 3.67
N PRO A 20 2.58 -7.68 2.60
CA PRO A 20 2.52 -7.16 1.22
C PRO A 20 1.17 -6.52 0.85
N VAL A 21 0.14 -6.71 1.65
CA VAL A 21 -1.22 -6.20 1.41
C VAL A 21 -1.97 -6.08 2.73
N GLU A 22 -3.15 -5.47 2.69
CA GLU A 22 -4.05 -5.38 3.84
C GLU A 22 -4.20 -6.71 4.56
N CYS A 23 -4.10 -6.66 5.88
CA CYS A 23 -4.22 -7.82 6.75
C CYS A 23 -3.15 -8.92 6.55
N GLY A 24 -2.02 -8.60 5.91
CA GLY A 24 -0.85 -9.48 5.79
C GLY A 24 -0.97 -10.58 4.74
N GLY A 25 -1.95 -10.52 3.84
CA GLY A 25 -2.10 -11.48 2.75
C GLY A 25 -3.51 -12.04 2.58
N ASN A 26 -3.66 -12.98 1.66
CA ASN A 26 -4.96 -13.59 1.27
C ASN A 26 -5.76 -14.19 2.44
N ARG A 27 -5.08 -14.65 3.48
CA ARG A 27 -5.73 -15.23 4.66
C ARG A 27 -6.24 -14.18 5.64
N ARG A 28 -5.90 -12.91 5.45
CA ARG A 28 -6.31 -11.77 6.27
C ARG A 28 -6.16 -12.02 7.78
N GLN A 29 -5.08 -12.69 8.19
CA GLN A 29 -4.87 -13.12 9.58
C GLN A 29 -4.46 -11.97 10.50
N LYS A 30 -4.01 -10.83 9.97
CA LYS A 30 -3.53 -9.66 10.74
C LYS A 30 -2.44 -10.04 11.74
N ALA A 31 -1.62 -11.02 11.37
CA ALA A 31 -0.57 -11.55 12.22
C ALA A 31 0.76 -11.54 11.46
N ARG A 32 1.80 -11.11 12.14
CA ARG A 32 3.18 -11.14 11.69
C ARG A 32 3.95 -12.17 12.50
N ALA A 33 4.86 -12.90 11.87
CA ALA A 33 5.78 -13.76 12.59
C ALA A 33 6.75 -12.88 13.40
N GLY A 34 6.98 -13.24 14.65
CA GLY A 34 7.88 -12.52 15.52
C GLY A 34 7.32 -12.32 16.93
N ARG A 35 8.17 -11.87 17.82
CA ARG A 35 7.82 -11.54 19.20
C ARG A 35 8.21 -10.08 19.45
N LEU A 36 7.33 -9.33 20.10
CA LEU A 36 7.74 -8.11 20.78
C LEU A 36 8.67 -8.50 21.93
N ASP A 37 9.91 -8.02 21.88
CA ASP A 37 10.80 -8.14 23.02
C ASP A 37 10.42 -7.07 24.05
N ALA A 38 9.53 -7.45 24.96
CA ALA A 38 9.13 -6.61 26.07
C ALA A 38 10.08 -6.73 27.28
N ALA A 39 11.18 -7.47 27.16
CA ALA A 39 12.09 -7.73 28.28
C ALA A 39 12.79 -6.46 28.78
N SER A 40 12.95 -5.44 27.93
CA SER A 40 13.51 -4.14 28.31
C SER A 40 12.56 -3.30 29.17
N GLY A 41 11.26 -3.59 29.15
CA GLY A 41 10.22 -2.80 29.83
C GLY A 41 10.04 -1.38 29.28
N THR A 42 10.68 -1.03 28.16
CA THR A 42 10.58 0.27 27.49
C THR A 42 10.04 0.10 26.10
N ALA A 43 9.19 1.04 25.70
CA ALA A 43 8.68 1.16 24.33
C ALA A 43 8.90 2.60 23.84
N GLU A 44 9.41 2.73 22.63
CA GLU A 44 9.47 4.01 21.93
C GLU A 44 8.28 4.14 21.00
N VAL A 45 7.66 5.32 20.98
CA VAL A 45 6.55 5.63 20.10
C VAL A 45 6.99 6.73 19.15
N VAL A 46 7.09 6.39 17.87
CA VAL A 46 7.36 7.36 16.80
C VAL A 46 6.04 7.74 16.15
N THR A 47 5.78 9.03 16.02
CA THR A 47 4.58 9.56 15.38
C THR A 47 4.93 10.62 14.34
N ARG A 48 4.23 10.57 13.20
CA ARG A 48 4.28 11.59 12.17
C ARG A 48 2.87 12.03 11.79
N ARG A 49 2.68 13.32 11.55
CA ARG A 49 1.45 13.87 10.99
C ARG A 49 1.72 14.40 9.57
N ASN A 50 0.82 14.12 8.65
CA ASN A 50 0.92 14.59 7.26
C ASN A 50 -0.35 15.30 6.77
N ASP A 51 -1.29 15.59 7.69
CA ASP A 51 -2.57 16.26 7.44
C ASP A 51 -3.43 15.61 6.33
N ARG A 52 -3.22 14.31 6.12
CA ARG A 52 -3.92 13.48 5.14
C ARG A 52 -4.48 12.23 5.82
N TRP A 53 -5.43 11.57 5.18
CA TRP A 53 -5.91 10.29 5.66
C TRP A 53 -4.95 9.18 5.27
N ASN A 54 -4.33 8.60 6.27
CA ASN A 54 -3.52 7.39 6.16
C ASN A 54 -4.47 6.19 6.23
N VAL A 55 -4.42 5.34 5.24
CA VAL A 55 -5.35 4.21 5.13
C VAL A 55 -4.64 2.90 5.42
N MET A 56 -3.50 2.68 4.80
CA MET A 56 -2.86 1.37 4.81
C MET A 56 -1.36 1.49 4.65
N VAL A 57 -0.63 0.62 5.35
CA VAL A 57 0.79 0.41 5.15
C VAL A 57 1.02 -0.99 4.61
N VAL A 58 1.96 -1.11 3.67
CA VAL A 58 2.49 -2.39 3.21
C VAL A 58 4.00 -2.40 3.31
N GLU A 59 4.53 -3.59 3.51
CA GLU A 59 5.96 -3.87 3.52
C GLU A 59 6.31 -4.63 2.24
N ARG A 60 7.29 -4.14 1.52
CA ARG A 60 7.89 -4.87 0.40
C ARG A 60 9.16 -5.57 0.87
N ASP A 61 10.05 -4.85 1.52
CA ASP A 61 11.25 -5.38 2.17
C ASP A 61 11.38 -4.74 3.57
N PRO A 62 12.22 -5.24 4.47
CA PRO A 62 12.34 -4.70 5.83
C PRO A 62 12.55 -3.18 5.90
N ASP A 63 13.27 -2.61 4.92
CA ASP A 63 13.53 -1.17 4.81
C ASP A 63 12.66 -0.47 3.76
N GLU A 64 11.66 -1.16 3.22
CA GLU A 64 10.79 -0.65 2.16
C GLU A 64 9.31 -0.70 2.57
N TRP A 65 8.90 0.32 3.27
CA TRP A 65 7.52 0.49 3.69
C TRP A 65 6.82 1.54 2.84
N PHE A 66 5.60 1.22 2.43
CA PHE A 66 4.75 2.11 1.63
C PHE A 66 3.47 2.40 2.38
N LEU A 67 3.19 3.69 2.54
CA LEU A 67 1.98 4.19 3.14
C LEU A 67 1.08 4.73 2.03
N GLY A 68 -0.14 4.25 1.97
CA GLY A 68 -1.17 4.73 1.04
C GLY A 68 -2.32 5.41 1.76
N GLY A 69 -2.96 6.32 1.09
CA GLY A 69 -4.08 7.03 1.66
C GLY A 69 -4.86 7.85 0.66
N THR A 70 -5.76 8.64 1.20
CA THR A 70 -6.67 9.49 0.44
C THR A 70 -6.86 10.83 1.11
N MET A 71 -7.18 11.85 0.32
CA MET A 71 -7.69 13.13 0.77
C MET A 71 -9.11 13.27 0.24
N PRO A 72 -10.13 13.07 1.08
CA PRO A 72 -11.51 13.12 0.63
C PRO A 72 -11.97 14.57 0.35
N ALA A 73 -13.02 14.72 -0.45
CA ALA A 73 -13.52 16.02 -0.90
C ALA A 73 -13.95 16.95 0.25
N PHE A 74 -14.44 16.39 1.35
CA PHE A 74 -14.83 17.20 2.50
C PHE A 74 -13.64 17.74 3.32
N ALA A 75 -12.44 17.24 3.08
CA ALA A 75 -11.21 17.71 3.73
C ALA A 75 -10.36 18.61 2.81
N GLY A 76 -10.82 18.88 1.58
CA GLY A 76 -10.12 19.73 0.63
C GLY A 76 -10.91 19.96 -0.65
N PRO A 77 -10.47 20.88 -1.51
CA PRO A 77 -11.24 21.30 -2.70
C PRO A 77 -11.31 20.23 -3.80
N SER A 78 -10.44 19.27 -3.78
CA SER A 78 -10.41 18.18 -4.75
C SER A 78 -9.92 16.90 -4.07
N PRO A 79 -10.65 15.80 -4.20
CA PRO A 79 -10.20 14.51 -3.68
C PRO A 79 -9.01 13.99 -4.47
N TYR A 80 -8.12 13.23 -3.82
CA TYR A 80 -7.00 12.56 -4.46
C TYR A 80 -6.51 11.39 -3.61
N GLY A 81 -5.96 10.38 -4.28
CA GLY A 81 -5.15 9.35 -3.65
C GLY A 81 -3.68 9.74 -3.55
N TRP A 82 -2.92 9.00 -2.78
CA TRP A 82 -1.47 9.19 -2.68
C TRP A 82 -0.80 7.93 -2.13
N VAL A 83 0.49 7.77 -2.48
CA VAL A 83 1.38 6.75 -1.95
C VAL A 83 2.70 7.40 -1.58
N GLU A 84 3.26 7.05 -0.42
CA GLU A 84 4.60 7.43 0.01
C GLU A 84 5.40 6.19 0.39
N ARG A 85 6.64 6.11 -0.07
CA ARG A 85 7.65 5.26 0.55
C ARG A 85 8.17 5.98 1.78
N ILE A 86 8.15 5.33 2.93
CA ILE A 86 8.51 5.92 4.22
C ILE A 86 9.67 5.16 4.85
N HIS A 87 10.45 5.85 5.66
CA HIS A 87 11.47 5.24 6.49
C HIS A 87 10.78 4.48 7.65
N PRO A 88 11.05 3.19 7.87
CA PRO A 88 10.30 2.39 8.84
C PRO A 88 10.47 2.84 10.30
N GLU A 89 11.60 3.42 10.65
CA GLU A 89 11.86 3.88 12.03
C GLU A 89 11.39 5.31 12.28
N THR A 90 11.62 6.23 11.33
CA THR A 90 11.29 7.65 11.52
C THR A 90 9.94 8.05 10.95
N LEU A 91 9.36 7.21 10.10
CA LEU A 91 8.13 7.44 9.33
C LEU A 91 8.24 8.63 8.33
N GLU A 92 9.44 9.18 8.14
CA GLU A 92 9.65 10.26 7.19
C GLU A 92 9.55 9.78 5.74
N PRO A 93 9.00 10.60 4.83
CA PRO A 93 8.87 10.23 3.43
C PRO A 93 10.23 10.19 2.76
N ILE A 94 10.49 9.10 2.04
CA ILE A 94 11.66 8.94 1.15
C ILE A 94 11.29 9.37 -0.26
N SER A 95 10.11 8.97 -0.73
CA SER A 95 9.55 9.34 -2.02
C SER A 95 8.02 9.39 -1.98
N SER A 96 7.41 10.04 -2.96
CA SER A 96 5.95 10.23 -3.01
C SER A 96 5.45 10.23 -4.45
N SER A 97 4.27 9.65 -4.66
CA SER A 97 3.58 9.71 -5.94
C SER A 97 3.03 11.10 -6.29
N GLY A 98 2.97 12.01 -5.32
CA GLY A 98 2.16 13.19 -5.45
C GLY A 98 0.66 12.87 -5.37
N LYS A 99 -0.17 13.70 -6.00
CA LYS A 99 -1.62 13.51 -6.04
C LYS A 99 -2.00 12.56 -7.17
N LEU A 100 -2.70 11.50 -6.82
CA LEU A 100 -3.23 10.51 -7.77
C LEU A 100 -4.72 10.78 -8.02
N PRO A 101 -5.19 10.74 -9.27
CA PRO A 101 -6.61 10.77 -9.59
C PRO A 101 -7.40 9.70 -8.82
N CYS A 102 -8.64 10.00 -8.46
CA CYS A 102 -9.49 9.07 -7.72
C CYS A 102 -10.97 9.10 -8.11
N GLY A 103 -11.38 10.01 -9.01
CA GLY A 103 -12.80 10.24 -9.31
C GLY A 103 -13.52 10.99 -8.19
N ASP A 104 -14.85 10.94 -8.20
CA ASP A 104 -15.67 11.72 -7.28
C ASP A 104 -16.03 10.95 -5.98
N HIS A 105 -15.97 9.64 -6.01
CA HIS A 105 -16.36 8.76 -4.90
C HIS A 105 -15.14 8.22 -4.15
N VAL A 106 -14.28 9.11 -3.68
CA VAL A 106 -13.10 8.69 -2.95
C VAL A 106 -13.44 8.23 -1.53
N TRP A 107 -13.00 7.04 -1.19
CA TRP A 107 -13.04 6.49 0.16
C TRP A 107 -11.83 5.58 0.35
N CYS A 108 -11.41 5.39 1.54
CA CYS A 108 -10.28 4.59 1.97
C CYS A 108 -9.21 4.25 0.92
N GLY A 109 -9.52 3.52 -0.12
CA GLY A 109 -8.54 2.99 -1.06
C GLY A 109 -7.86 1.72 -0.54
N ALA A 110 -6.92 1.21 -1.31
CA ALA A 110 -6.08 0.07 -0.93
C ALA A 110 -4.70 0.16 -1.58
N ILE A 111 -3.73 -0.53 -0.99
CA ILE A 111 -2.38 -0.64 -1.51
C ILE A 111 -1.89 -2.09 -1.38
N LEU A 112 -1.09 -2.56 -2.32
CA LEU A 112 -0.38 -3.83 -2.23
C LEU A 112 1.01 -3.77 -2.88
N ALA A 113 1.91 -4.61 -2.38
CA ALA A 113 3.18 -4.92 -3.03
C ALA A 113 3.00 -6.19 -3.87
N HIS A 114 3.09 -6.04 -5.19
CA HIS A 114 2.86 -7.09 -6.15
C HIS A 114 4.11 -7.94 -6.37
N SER A 115 3.95 -9.22 -6.73
CA SER A 115 5.06 -10.17 -6.96
C SER A 115 6.06 -9.74 -8.04
N ASN A 116 5.67 -8.86 -8.96
CA ASN A 116 6.57 -8.28 -9.96
C ASN A 116 7.43 -7.10 -9.45
N GLY A 117 7.31 -6.76 -8.16
CA GLY A 117 8.04 -5.68 -7.50
C GLY A 117 7.38 -4.30 -7.55
N SER A 118 6.28 -4.14 -8.29
CA SER A 118 5.55 -2.87 -8.31
C SER A 118 4.60 -2.73 -7.12
N ILE A 119 4.24 -1.48 -6.83
CA ILE A 119 3.20 -1.14 -5.86
C ILE A 119 1.92 -0.84 -6.63
N HIS A 120 0.82 -1.42 -6.20
CA HIS A 120 -0.50 -1.14 -6.75
C HIS A 120 -1.33 -0.39 -5.73
N SER A 121 -2.00 0.65 -6.16
CA SER A 121 -2.89 1.46 -5.31
C SER A 121 -4.21 1.70 -6.03
N VAL A 122 -5.31 1.47 -5.36
CA VAL A 122 -6.64 1.87 -5.81
C VAL A 122 -7.16 2.96 -4.91
N ASN A 123 -7.68 4.02 -5.50
CA ASN A 123 -8.37 5.09 -4.79
C ASN A 123 -9.58 5.51 -5.62
N GLY A 124 -10.77 5.49 -5.02
CA GLY A 124 -12.00 5.77 -5.76
C GLY A 124 -12.12 4.86 -6.97
N SER A 125 -12.25 5.44 -8.16
CA SER A 125 -12.39 4.73 -9.44
C SER A 125 -11.08 4.57 -10.22
N TYR A 126 -9.92 4.82 -9.61
CA TYR A 126 -8.62 4.71 -10.29
C TYR A 126 -7.70 3.68 -9.66
N LEU A 127 -7.12 2.85 -10.51
CA LEU A 127 -6.04 1.91 -10.16
C LEU A 127 -4.73 2.44 -10.73
N HIS A 128 -3.72 2.55 -9.87
CA HIS A 128 -2.38 2.96 -10.22
C HIS A 128 -1.39 1.83 -9.99
N ARG A 129 -0.45 1.68 -10.90
CA ARG A 129 0.76 0.89 -10.70
C ARG A 129 1.95 1.84 -10.60
N LEU A 130 2.72 1.70 -9.53
CA LEU A 130 3.87 2.54 -9.24
C LEU A 130 5.13 1.67 -9.14
N ASP A 131 6.26 2.28 -9.45
CA ASP A 131 7.54 1.69 -9.11
C ASP A 131 7.88 1.89 -7.62
N PRO A 132 8.97 1.31 -7.10
CA PRO A 132 9.36 1.48 -5.71
C PRO A 132 9.74 2.91 -5.31
N ASP A 133 9.95 3.80 -6.26
CA ASP A 133 10.18 5.24 -6.03
C ASP A 133 8.87 6.04 -6.07
N CYS A 134 7.74 5.36 -6.06
CA CYS A 134 6.40 5.93 -6.14
C CYS A 134 6.08 6.67 -7.46
N SER A 135 6.88 6.52 -8.51
CA SER A 135 6.55 7.05 -9.83
C SER A 135 5.45 6.21 -10.48
N VAL A 136 4.45 6.86 -11.07
CA VAL A 136 3.34 6.17 -11.74
C VAL A 136 3.84 5.54 -13.04
N ILE A 137 3.77 4.21 -13.13
CA ILE A 137 4.13 3.43 -14.32
C ILE A 137 2.91 3.20 -15.22
N ALA A 138 1.74 3.03 -14.62
CA ALA A 138 0.48 2.85 -15.31
C ALA A 138 -0.69 3.33 -14.46
N GLU A 139 -1.72 3.80 -15.15
CA GLU A 139 -2.98 4.26 -14.56
C GLU A 139 -4.15 3.65 -15.33
N ARG A 140 -5.19 3.30 -14.63
CA ARG A 140 -6.42 2.78 -15.21
C ARG A 140 -7.62 3.32 -14.47
N GLU A 141 -8.51 3.97 -15.19
CA GLU A 141 -9.86 4.25 -14.72
C GLU A 141 -10.69 2.97 -14.76
N LEU A 142 -11.35 2.68 -13.66
CA LEU A 142 -12.20 1.50 -13.49
C LEU A 142 -13.58 1.75 -14.11
N PRO A 143 -14.28 0.70 -14.59
CA PRO A 143 -15.54 0.86 -15.32
C PRO A 143 -16.68 1.51 -14.53
N VAL A 144 -16.56 1.51 -13.21
CA VAL A 144 -17.61 2.02 -12.32
C VAL A 144 -16.99 3.07 -11.40
N ASP A 145 -17.56 4.27 -11.39
CA ASP A 145 -17.15 5.32 -10.47
C ASP A 145 -17.77 5.09 -9.10
N HIS A 146 -17.07 4.27 -8.33
CA HIS A 146 -17.37 3.96 -6.94
C HIS A 146 -16.10 3.93 -6.11
N SER A 147 -16.27 3.97 -4.79
CA SER A 147 -15.17 3.79 -3.84
C SER A 147 -14.68 2.34 -3.84
N HIS A 148 -13.52 2.09 -4.41
CA HIS A 148 -12.85 0.80 -4.32
C HIS A 148 -11.87 0.84 -3.15
N ASN A 149 -11.98 -0.11 -2.22
CA ASN A 149 -11.20 -0.14 -0.98
C ASN A 149 -10.52 -1.49 -0.72
N GLY A 150 -10.34 -2.29 -1.74
CA GLY A 150 -9.66 -3.58 -1.64
C GLY A 150 -8.94 -3.92 -2.92
N LEU A 151 -7.77 -4.54 -2.78
CA LEU A 151 -7.00 -5.13 -3.86
C LEU A 151 -6.72 -6.59 -3.53
N LEU A 152 -6.81 -7.43 -4.53
CA LEU A 152 -6.48 -8.84 -4.44
C LEU A 152 -5.62 -9.21 -5.64
N ALA A 153 -4.46 -9.81 -5.39
CA ALA A 153 -3.66 -10.42 -6.44
C ALA A 153 -3.90 -11.93 -6.47
N LEU A 154 -4.18 -12.47 -7.64
CA LEU A 154 -4.35 -13.90 -7.83
C LEU A 154 -2.99 -14.62 -7.89
N SER A 155 -3.03 -15.94 -7.74
CA SER A 155 -1.82 -16.77 -7.73
C SER A 155 -1.05 -16.80 -9.06
N ASP A 156 -1.67 -16.38 -10.15
CA ASP A 156 -1.04 -16.21 -11.46
C ASP A 156 -0.46 -14.81 -11.68
N GLY A 157 -0.60 -13.91 -10.69
CA GLY A 157 -0.12 -12.55 -10.75
C GLY A 157 -1.07 -11.57 -11.45
N THR A 158 -2.34 -11.92 -11.62
CA THR A 158 -3.37 -11.00 -12.11
C THR A 158 -4.20 -10.38 -10.97
#